data_ecaa255fa2f803ec67189f0005a4a692
#
_entry.id   ecaa255fa2f803ec67189f0005a4a692
#
_cell.length_a   1.000
_cell.length_b   1.000
_cell.length_c   1.000
_cell.angle_alpha   90.00
_cell.angle_beta   90.00
_cell.angle_gamma   90.00
#
_symmetry.space_group_name_H-M   'P 1'
#
loop_
_entity.id
_entity.type
_entity.pdbx_description
1 polymer ?
#
loop_
_entity_poly.entity_id
_entity_poly.type
_entity_poly.pdbx_seq_one_letter_code
_entity_poly.pdbx_strand_id
1 'polypeptide(L)'
;MALTDMALRNANPQDKPYKLFDGGGLHLLVNPSGSRIWRLAYRFLGKPKQISFGPYPTVSLADARQKRDEAKKLLLDGQDPSTARKLEKVNATISTGNTFALLAAEYIARLETRESANATIKKNKWLLETLAGPALGSRPITEIKPVEVLDILRQVERSGRRESARRLRSAIGSVFRYAIATLRAETDPRCSATVWRPR
;
A
#
# COMPACT_ATOMS: atom_id res chain seq x y z
N MET A 1 7.53 18.44 -31.73
CA MET A 1 6.35 17.65 -32.20
C MET A 1 6.01 16.64 -31.12
N ALA A 2 4.72 16.38 -30.89
CA ALA A 2 4.30 15.33 -29.99
C ALA A 2 4.57 13.95 -30.62
N LEU A 3 4.99 12.98 -29.85
CA LEU A 3 5.21 11.62 -30.32
C LEU A 3 3.89 10.95 -30.70
N THR A 4 3.96 10.03 -31.66
CA THR A 4 2.85 9.16 -32.03
C THR A 4 3.20 7.72 -31.67
N ASP A 5 2.18 6.88 -31.48
CA ASP A 5 2.37 5.46 -31.16
C ASP A 5 3.11 4.71 -32.28
N MET A 6 2.90 5.14 -33.53
CA MET A 6 3.62 4.61 -34.68
C MET A 6 5.13 4.90 -34.61
N ALA A 7 5.51 6.13 -34.22
CA ALA A 7 6.91 6.51 -34.05
C ALA A 7 7.59 5.69 -32.94
N LEU A 8 6.85 5.36 -31.87
CA LEU A 8 7.36 4.55 -30.76
C LEU A 8 7.56 3.08 -31.15
N ARG A 9 6.64 2.53 -31.94
CA ARG A 9 6.76 1.14 -32.45
C ARG A 9 7.94 0.99 -33.38
N ASN A 10 8.19 2.00 -34.24
CA ASN A 10 9.27 2.03 -35.21
C ASN A 10 10.63 2.48 -34.63
N ALA A 11 10.69 2.74 -33.31
CA ALA A 11 11.92 3.14 -32.64
C ALA A 11 12.87 1.95 -32.49
N ASN A 12 13.72 1.72 -33.47
CA ASN A 12 14.70 0.63 -33.47
C ASN A 12 15.94 1.00 -32.62
N PRO A 13 16.57 0.01 -31.96
CA PRO A 13 17.83 0.21 -31.27
C PRO A 13 18.91 0.71 -32.22
N GLN A 14 19.80 1.56 -31.71
CA GLN A 14 20.98 2.06 -32.38
C GLN A 14 22.22 1.73 -31.57
N ASP A 15 23.42 1.91 -32.11
CA ASP A 15 24.70 1.68 -31.41
C ASP A 15 24.85 2.49 -30.13
N LYS A 16 24.20 3.66 -30.08
CA LYS A 16 24.17 4.52 -28.87
C LYS A 16 22.76 4.77 -28.43
N PRO A 17 22.56 4.93 -27.10
CA PRO A 17 21.24 5.27 -26.57
C PRO A 17 20.80 6.65 -27.09
N TYR A 18 19.55 6.76 -27.51
CA TYR A 18 18.97 8.02 -27.97
C TYR A 18 17.62 8.30 -27.35
N LYS A 19 17.16 9.55 -27.44
CA LYS A 19 15.93 10.02 -26.83
C LYS A 19 14.93 10.48 -27.87
N LEU A 20 13.68 10.05 -27.72
CA LEU A 20 12.53 10.56 -28.46
C LEU A 20 11.72 11.47 -27.51
N PHE A 21 11.63 12.74 -27.84
CA PHE A 21 10.99 13.74 -26.97
C PHE A 21 9.51 13.90 -27.32
N ASP A 22 8.63 13.86 -26.28
CA ASP A 22 7.18 14.10 -26.41
C ASP A 22 6.75 15.51 -25.97
N GLY A 23 7.68 16.28 -25.42
CA GLY A 23 7.40 17.60 -24.88
C GLY A 23 7.19 17.60 -23.36
N GLY A 24 7.31 18.80 -22.77
CA GLY A 24 7.15 18.99 -21.33
C GLY A 24 8.17 18.23 -20.45
N GLY A 25 9.34 17.88 -20.99
CA GLY A 25 10.38 17.10 -20.32
C GLY A 25 10.22 15.57 -20.47
N LEU A 26 9.09 15.09 -21.00
CA LEU A 26 8.84 13.65 -21.24
C LEU A 26 9.63 13.19 -22.48
N HIS A 27 10.32 12.07 -22.35
CA HIS A 27 11.02 11.42 -23.44
C HIS A 27 11.09 9.91 -23.25
N LEU A 28 11.15 9.19 -24.37
CA LEU A 28 11.47 7.77 -24.39
C LEU A 28 12.97 7.62 -24.61
N LEU A 29 13.66 6.95 -23.70
CA LEU A 29 15.06 6.54 -23.88
C LEU A 29 15.06 5.16 -24.54
N VAL A 30 15.68 5.07 -25.73
CA VAL A 30 15.90 3.81 -26.44
C VAL A 30 17.35 3.42 -26.25
N ASN A 31 17.58 2.27 -25.66
CA ASN A 31 18.91 1.72 -25.41
C ASN A 31 19.36 0.78 -26.53
N PRO A 32 20.68 0.57 -26.73
CA PRO A 32 21.21 -0.39 -27.69
C PRO A 32 20.70 -1.83 -27.45
N SER A 33 20.39 -2.18 -26.20
CA SER A 33 19.81 -3.47 -25.83
C SER A 33 18.36 -3.67 -26.28
N GLY A 34 17.74 -2.68 -26.93
CA GLY A 34 16.33 -2.71 -27.32
C GLY A 34 15.37 -2.28 -26.22
N SER A 35 15.85 -2.05 -25.00
CA SER A 35 14.99 -1.56 -23.92
C SER A 35 14.58 -0.12 -24.17
N ARG A 36 13.29 0.18 -23.99
CA ARG A 36 12.67 1.49 -24.20
C ARG A 36 12.04 1.94 -22.90
N ILE A 37 12.51 3.04 -22.31
CA ILE A 37 12.11 3.46 -20.97
C ILE A 37 11.63 4.91 -20.99
N TRP A 38 10.41 5.14 -20.51
CA TRP A 38 9.86 6.47 -20.30
C TRP A 38 10.56 7.19 -19.16
N ARG A 39 11.00 8.42 -19.42
CA ARG A 39 11.63 9.31 -18.44
C ARG A 39 11.08 10.72 -18.55
N LEU A 40 10.99 11.39 -17.40
CA LEU A 40 10.68 12.80 -17.29
C LEU A 40 11.91 13.54 -16.76
N ALA A 41 12.42 14.49 -17.52
CA ALA A 41 13.41 15.45 -17.05
C ALA A 41 12.69 16.70 -16.53
N TYR A 42 13.07 17.17 -15.34
CA TYR A 42 12.45 18.33 -14.68
C TYR A 42 13.49 19.08 -13.83
N ARG A 43 13.12 20.25 -13.33
CA ARG A 43 13.92 21.00 -12.37
C ARG A 43 13.15 21.09 -11.05
N PHE A 44 13.86 20.91 -9.95
CA PHE A 44 13.33 21.10 -8.60
C PHE A 44 14.32 21.90 -7.77
N LEU A 45 13.89 23.02 -7.20
CA LEU A 45 14.74 24.00 -6.49
C LEU A 45 16.01 24.36 -7.32
N GLY A 46 15.82 24.63 -8.62
CA GLY A 46 16.90 24.98 -9.53
C GLY A 46 17.79 23.81 -10.01
N LYS A 47 17.73 22.64 -9.38
CA LYS A 47 18.55 21.47 -9.73
C LYS A 47 17.88 20.60 -10.79
N PRO A 48 18.60 20.15 -11.84
CA PRO A 48 18.07 19.22 -12.81
C PRO A 48 17.90 17.83 -12.18
N LYS A 49 16.75 17.23 -12.41
CA LYS A 49 16.38 15.87 -11.94
C LYS A 49 15.72 15.08 -13.05
N GLN A 50 15.67 13.76 -12.87
CA GLN A 50 15.03 12.86 -13.78
C GLN A 50 14.32 11.74 -13.02
N ILE A 51 13.11 11.36 -13.47
CA ILE A 51 12.34 10.23 -12.94
C ILE A 51 11.97 9.29 -14.07
N SER A 52 12.03 7.98 -13.82
CA SER A 52 11.62 6.94 -14.78
C SER A 52 10.19 6.49 -14.49
N PHE A 53 9.35 6.38 -15.54
CA PHE A 53 7.95 5.94 -15.41
C PHE A 53 7.72 4.47 -15.72
N GLY A 54 8.67 3.82 -16.38
CA GLY A 54 8.62 2.40 -16.70
C GLY A 54 8.92 2.11 -18.18
N PRO A 55 8.96 0.82 -18.54
CA PRO A 55 9.27 0.41 -19.90
C PRO A 55 8.06 0.55 -20.83
N TYR A 56 8.32 0.90 -22.10
CA TYR A 56 7.39 0.75 -23.20
C TYR A 56 7.50 -0.70 -23.76
N PRO A 57 6.39 -1.40 -24.10
CA PRO A 57 5.00 -0.91 -24.16
C PRO A 57 4.20 -1.06 -22.86
N THR A 58 4.75 -1.61 -21.78
CA THR A 58 4.02 -1.80 -20.49
C THR A 58 3.43 -0.48 -19.99
N VAL A 59 4.15 0.63 -20.16
CA VAL A 59 3.63 1.98 -19.99
C VAL A 59 3.37 2.54 -21.37
N SER A 60 2.11 2.78 -21.70
CA SER A 60 1.71 3.36 -22.98
C SER A 60 2.10 4.85 -23.07
N LEU A 61 2.00 5.44 -24.26
CA LEU A 61 2.20 6.88 -24.46
C LEU A 61 1.18 7.71 -23.64
N ALA A 62 -0.08 7.25 -23.59
CA ALA A 62 -1.12 7.92 -22.83
C ALA A 62 -0.82 7.90 -21.32
N ASP A 63 -0.42 6.72 -20.78
CA ASP A 63 -0.03 6.58 -19.38
C ASP A 63 1.20 7.42 -19.03
N ALA A 64 2.18 7.48 -19.94
CA ALA A 64 3.39 8.29 -19.75
C ALA A 64 3.07 9.79 -19.68
N ARG A 65 2.13 10.26 -20.52
CA ARG A 65 1.63 11.64 -20.49
C ARG A 65 0.86 11.94 -19.20
N GLN A 66 0.00 11.04 -18.78
CA GLN A 66 -0.71 11.17 -17.51
C GLN A 66 0.27 11.29 -16.34
N LYS A 67 1.24 10.38 -16.24
CA LYS A 67 2.28 10.41 -15.19
C LYS A 67 3.14 11.67 -15.23
N ARG A 68 3.41 12.22 -16.43
CA ARG A 68 4.06 13.52 -16.58
C ARG A 68 3.21 14.63 -15.96
N ASP A 69 1.92 14.63 -16.23
CA ASP A 69 1.01 15.70 -15.77
C ASP A 69 0.78 15.60 -14.25
N GLU A 70 0.71 14.39 -13.70
CA GLU A 70 0.72 14.14 -12.24
C GLU A 70 2.02 14.65 -11.59
N ALA A 71 3.19 14.33 -12.18
CA ALA A 71 4.46 14.83 -11.68
C ALA A 71 4.56 16.36 -11.74
N LYS A 72 4.01 17.00 -12.78
CA LYS A 72 3.93 18.45 -12.86
C LYS A 72 3.04 19.07 -11.80
N LYS A 73 1.92 18.44 -11.44
CA LYS A 73 1.08 18.90 -10.32
C LYS A 73 1.86 18.88 -9.01
N LEU A 74 2.57 17.79 -8.72
CA LEU A 74 3.42 17.73 -7.53
C LEU A 74 4.48 18.85 -7.50
N LEU A 75 5.07 19.17 -8.64
CA LEU A 75 6.04 20.27 -8.73
C LEU A 75 5.40 21.64 -8.47
N LEU A 76 4.16 21.86 -8.92
CA LEU A 76 3.41 23.09 -8.63
C LEU A 76 3.09 23.20 -7.13
N ASP A 77 2.82 22.07 -6.47
CA ASP A 77 2.59 21.96 -5.02
C ASP A 77 3.90 22.04 -4.21
N GLY A 78 5.04 22.30 -4.85
CA GLY A 78 6.33 22.38 -4.19
C GLY A 78 6.91 21.04 -3.74
N GLN A 79 6.40 19.92 -4.25
CA GLN A 79 6.83 18.58 -3.92
C GLN A 79 7.72 17.97 -5.02
N ASP A 80 8.78 17.28 -4.61
CA ASP A 80 9.63 16.56 -5.57
C ASP A 80 9.01 15.21 -5.94
N PRO A 81 8.63 15.00 -7.22
CA PRO A 81 8.04 13.73 -7.68
C PRO A 81 8.90 12.49 -7.40
N SER A 82 10.22 12.64 -7.42
CA SER A 82 11.15 11.55 -7.11
C SER A 82 11.09 11.15 -5.63
N THR A 83 10.99 12.12 -4.74
CA THR A 83 10.87 11.90 -3.30
C THR A 83 9.49 11.35 -2.95
N ALA A 84 8.42 11.92 -3.50
CA ALA A 84 7.05 11.43 -3.31
C ALA A 84 6.94 9.94 -3.69
N ARG A 85 7.48 9.56 -4.84
CA ARG A 85 7.46 8.15 -5.30
C ARG A 85 8.32 7.22 -4.43
N LYS A 86 9.43 7.70 -3.88
CA LYS A 86 10.24 6.92 -2.92
C LYS A 86 9.46 6.66 -1.64
N LEU A 87 8.81 7.69 -1.10
CA LEU A 87 7.96 7.58 0.10
C LEU A 87 6.80 6.61 -0.13
N GLU A 88 6.13 6.71 -1.29
CA GLU A 88 5.05 5.79 -1.66
C GLU A 88 5.54 4.33 -1.69
N LYS A 89 6.70 4.06 -2.30
CA LYS A 89 7.29 2.72 -2.31
C LYS A 89 7.67 2.22 -0.91
N VAL A 90 8.25 3.07 -0.08
CA VAL A 90 8.58 2.73 1.31
C VAL A 90 7.29 2.42 2.08
N ASN A 91 6.27 3.26 1.95
CA ASN A 91 4.98 3.04 2.60
C ASN A 91 4.32 1.74 2.11
N ALA A 92 4.35 1.46 0.81
CA ALA A 92 3.84 0.20 0.24
C ALA A 92 4.60 -1.02 0.80
N THR A 93 5.93 -0.94 0.94
CA THR A 93 6.73 -2.01 1.54
C THR A 93 6.41 -2.20 3.02
N ILE A 94 6.27 -1.12 3.77
CA ILE A 94 5.86 -1.15 5.19
C ILE A 94 4.45 -1.74 5.31
N SER A 95 3.51 -1.34 4.46
CA SER A 95 2.15 -1.86 4.45
C SER A 95 2.10 -3.36 4.18
N THR A 96 2.87 -3.85 3.20
CA THR A 96 2.95 -5.29 2.89
C THR A 96 3.56 -6.11 4.04
N GLY A 97 4.51 -5.53 4.77
CA GLY A 97 5.14 -6.15 5.94
C GLY A 97 4.30 -6.09 7.22
N ASN A 98 3.24 -5.29 7.26
CA ASN A 98 2.40 -5.05 8.45
C ASN A 98 0.97 -5.55 8.25
N THR A 99 0.81 -6.80 7.80
CA THR A 99 -0.52 -7.40 7.68
C THR A 99 -1.12 -7.70 9.06
N PHE A 100 -2.45 -7.76 9.13
CA PHE A 100 -3.15 -8.11 10.36
C PHE A 100 -2.71 -9.46 10.92
N ALA A 101 -2.53 -10.48 10.06
CA ALA A 101 -2.10 -11.81 10.49
C ALA A 101 -0.71 -11.79 11.14
N LEU A 102 0.25 -11.06 10.57
CA LEU A 102 1.59 -10.93 11.13
C LEU A 102 1.55 -10.28 12.51
N LEU A 103 0.83 -9.16 12.62
CA LEU A 103 0.70 -8.43 13.90
C LEU A 103 -0.08 -9.22 14.95
N ALA A 104 -1.08 -10.00 14.53
CA ALA A 104 -1.80 -10.91 15.42
C ALA A 104 -0.89 -12.02 15.95
N ALA A 105 -0.04 -12.61 15.09
CA ALA A 105 0.94 -13.62 15.50
C ALA A 105 1.97 -13.05 16.49
N GLU A 106 2.51 -11.87 16.22
CA GLU A 106 3.44 -11.19 17.13
C GLU A 106 2.78 -10.85 18.48
N TYR A 107 1.54 -10.39 18.44
CA TYR A 107 0.75 -10.12 19.67
C TYR A 107 0.55 -11.40 20.49
N ILE A 108 0.24 -12.53 19.85
CA ILE A 108 0.09 -13.83 20.49
C ILE A 108 1.42 -14.26 21.12
N ALA A 109 2.54 -14.18 20.38
CA ALA A 109 3.87 -14.49 20.89
C ALA A 109 4.23 -13.64 22.13
N ARG A 110 3.84 -12.37 22.13
CA ARG A 110 3.98 -11.50 23.31
C ARG A 110 3.15 -11.96 24.51
N LEU A 111 1.95 -12.51 24.30
CA LEU A 111 1.14 -13.07 25.38
C LEU A 111 1.81 -14.34 25.96
N GLU A 112 2.44 -15.17 25.13
CA GLU A 112 3.22 -16.34 25.53
C GLU A 112 4.40 -15.93 26.41
N THR A 113 5.17 -14.93 25.99
CA THR A 113 6.33 -14.42 26.74
C THR A 113 5.92 -13.80 28.11
N ARG A 114 4.69 -13.29 28.22
CA ARG A 114 4.16 -12.72 29.47
C ARG A 114 3.55 -13.76 30.42
N GLU A 115 3.77 -15.04 30.16
CA GLU A 115 3.22 -16.16 30.96
C GLU A 115 1.70 -16.08 31.16
N SER A 116 0.98 -15.54 30.14
CA SER A 116 -0.48 -15.53 30.17
C SER A 116 -1.03 -16.95 30.22
N ALA A 117 -2.16 -17.15 30.89
CA ALA A 117 -2.76 -18.48 31.01
C ALA A 117 -2.97 -19.12 29.62
N ASN A 118 -2.55 -20.36 29.43
CA ASN A 118 -2.63 -21.13 28.19
C ASN A 118 -4.03 -21.10 27.54
N ALA A 119 -5.09 -21.10 28.37
CA ALA A 119 -6.47 -20.98 27.91
C ALA A 119 -6.74 -19.64 27.22
N THR A 120 -6.15 -18.55 27.72
CA THR A 120 -6.27 -17.20 27.13
C THR A 120 -5.55 -17.13 25.79
N ILE A 121 -4.35 -17.70 25.70
CA ILE A 121 -3.55 -17.74 24.48
C ILE A 121 -4.29 -18.54 23.38
N LYS A 122 -4.70 -19.77 23.68
CA LYS A 122 -5.48 -20.63 22.77
C LYS A 122 -6.74 -19.93 22.25
N LYS A 123 -7.45 -19.23 23.16
CA LYS A 123 -8.66 -18.50 22.81
C LYS A 123 -8.38 -17.31 21.89
N ASN A 124 -7.37 -16.49 22.18
CA ASN A 124 -6.99 -15.37 21.31
C ASN A 124 -6.54 -15.86 19.93
N LYS A 125 -5.75 -16.94 19.90
CA LYS A 125 -5.31 -17.58 18.65
C LYS A 125 -6.51 -18.00 17.79
N TRP A 126 -7.46 -18.73 18.37
CA TRP A 126 -8.69 -19.13 17.67
C TRP A 126 -9.50 -17.93 17.18
N LEU A 127 -9.71 -16.89 18.01
CA LEU A 127 -10.45 -15.69 17.63
C LEU A 127 -9.78 -14.97 16.45
N LEU A 128 -8.46 -14.77 16.52
CA LEU A 128 -7.73 -13.96 15.55
C LEU A 128 -7.44 -14.73 14.27
N GLU A 129 -7.06 -16.00 14.35
CA GLU A 129 -6.71 -16.81 13.17
C GLU A 129 -7.94 -17.38 12.46
N THR A 130 -8.92 -17.90 13.24
CA THR A 130 -10.07 -18.63 12.64
C THR A 130 -11.23 -17.70 12.29
N LEU A 131 -11.51 -16.69 13.13
CA LEU A 131 -12.65 -15.80 12.88
C LEU A 131 -12.27 -14.52 12.15
N ALA A 132 -11.17 -13.87 12.50
CA ALA A 132 -10.72 -12.64 11.83
C ALA A 132 -9.80 -12.92 10.64
N GLY A 133 -8.97 -13.96 10.71
CA GLY A 133 -7.94 -14.29 9.74
C GLY A 133 -8.41 -14.37 8.29
N PRO A 134 -9.52 -15.07 7.98
CA PRO A 134 -10.00 -15.18 6.59
C PRO A 134 -10.33 -13.84 5.94
N ALA A 135 -10.80 -12.86 6.69
CA ALA A 135 -11.23 -11.56 6.17
C ALA A 135 -10.13 -10.47 6.31
N LEU A 136 -9.39 -10.45 7.42
CA LEU A 136 -8.43 -9.40 7.73
C LEU A 136 -6.97 -9.84 7.57
N GLY A 137 -6.68 -11.13 7.57
CA GLY A 137 -5.33 -11.65 7.71
C GLY A 137 -4.31 -11.10 6.71
N SER A 138 -4.66 -11.07 5.45
CA SER A 138 -3.81 -10.55 4.37
C SER A 138 -3.84 -9.02 4.21
N ARG A 139 -4.75 -8.34 4.93
CA ARG A 139 -4.92 -6.89 4.83
C ARG A 139 -3.82 -6.15 5.59
N PRO A 140 -3.21 -5.10 5.02
CA PRO A 140 -2.38 -4.17 5.76
C PRO A 140 -3.17 -3.56 6.93
N ILE A 141 -2.56 -3.51 8.11
CA ILE A 141 -3.25 -3.03 9.34
C ILE A 141 -3.78 -1.59 9.18
N THR A 142 -3.06 -0.75 8.44
CA THR A 142 -3.39 0.66 8.20
C THR A 142 -4.57 0.85 7.24
N GLU A 143 -4.92 -0.16 6.44
CA GLU A 143 -5.99 -0.11 5.44
C GLU A 143 -7.30 -0.71 5.92
N ILE A 144 -7.31 -1.36 7.10
CA ILE A 144 -8.51 -1.98 7.66
C ILE A 144 -9.48 -0.89 8.13
N LYS A 145 -10.67 -0.88 7.51
CA LYS A 145 -11.72 0.09 7.80
C LYS A 145 -12.65 -0.42 8.91
N PRO A 146 -13.28 0.49 9.68
CA PRO A 146 -14.25 0.13 10.72
C PRO A 146 -15.39 -0.77 10.24
N VAL A 147 -15.84 -0.57 9.00
CA VAL A 147 -16.93 -1.35 8.39
C VAL A 147 -16.55 -2.82 8.21
N GLU A 148 -15.30 -3.12 7.84
CA GLU A 148 -14.81 -4.49 7.65
C GLU A 148 -14.80 -5.25 8.99
N VAL A 149 -14.37 -4.59 10.06
CA VAL A 149 -14.41 -5.16 11.41
C VAL A 149 -15.85 -5.42 11.85
N LEU A 150 -16.75 -4.45 11.59
CA LEU A 150 -18.17 -4.57 11.92
C LEU A 150 -18.85 -5.74 11.21
N ASP A 151 -18.53 -5.96 9.93
CA ASP A 151 -19.12 -7.04 9.13
C ASP A 151 -18.73 -8.41 9.68
N ILE A 152 -17.49 -8.60 10.08
CA ILE A 152 -17.02 -9.84 10.71
C ILE A 152 -17.74 -10.07 12.04
N LEU A 153 -17.85 -9.04 12.87
CA LEU A 153 -18.53 -9.14 14.15
C LEU A 153 -20.01 -9.53 13.97
N ARG A 154 -20.71 -8.92 13.00
CA ARG A 154 -22.10 -9.24 12.65
C ARG A 154 -22.23 -10.67 12.13
N GLN A 155 -21.28 -11.14 11.31
CA GLN A 155 -21.28 -12.51 10.81
C GLN A 155 -21.17 -13.52 11.95
N VAL A 156 -20.26 -13.29 12.92
CA VAL A 156 -20.10 -14.14 14.10
C VAL A 156 -21.34 -14.06 15.00
N GLU A 157 -21.96 -12.91 15.16
CA GLU A 157 -23.19 -12.73 15.93
C GLU A 157 -24.38 -13.48 15.30
N ARG A 158 -24.57 -13.40 13.97
CA ARG A 158 -25.60 -14.13 13.23
C ARG A 158 -25.47 -15.65 13.32
N SER A 159 -24.25 -16.16 13.55
CA SER A 159 -24.02 -17.59 13.83
C SER A 159 -24.38 -18.01 15.26
N GLY A 160 -25.05 -17.15 16.03
CA GLY A 160 -25.46 -17.40 17.42
C GLY A 160 -24.37 -17.19 18.48
N ARG A 161 -23.14 -16.82 18.09
CA ARG A 161 -21.96 -16.73 18.97
C ARG A 161 -21.73 -15.32 19.49
N ARG A 162 -22.72 -14.70 20.12
CA ARG A 162 -22.66 -13.31 20.61
C ARG A 162 -21.47 -13.03 21.52
N GLU A 163 -21.20 -13.94 22.47
CA GLU A 163 -20.07 -13.80 23.39
C GLU A 163 -18.72 -13.89 22.63
N SER A 164 -18.64 -14.75 21.61
CA SER A 164 -17.44 -14.80 20.75
C SER A 164 -17.26 -13.53 19.94
N ALA A 165 -18.32 -12.89 19.46
CA ALA A 165 -18.25 -11.60 18.77
C ALA A 165 -17.72 -10.48 19.70
N ARG A 166 -18.17 -10.42 20.96
CA ARG A 166 -17.64 -9.47 21.96
C ARG A 166 -16.15 -9.68 22.19
N ARG A 167 -15.73 -10.92 22.40
CA ARG A 167 -14.34 -11.28 22.64
C ARG A 167 -13.47 -11.05 21.40
N LEU A 168 -14.00 -11.33 20.20
CA LEU A 168 -13.34 -11.05 18.94
C LEU A 168 -13.07 -9.55 18.77
N ARG A 169 -14.06 -8.70 19.06
CA ARG A 169 -13.89 -7.24 19.06
C ARG A 169 -12.76 -6.81 20.00
N SER A 170 -12.71 -7.38 21.20
CA SER A 170 -11.65 -7.07 22.17
C SER A 170 -10.28 -7.54 21.67
N ALA A 171 -10.19 -8.76 21.11
CA ALA A 171 -8.95 -9.33 20.58
C ALA A 171 -8.41 -8.52 19.38
N ILE A 172 -9.26 -8.19 18.41
CA ILE A 172 -8.90 -7.31 17.27
C ILE A 172 -8.32 -6.00 17.79
N GLY A 173 -8.98 -5.36 18.78
CA GLY A 173 -8.46 -4.13 19.33
C GLY A 173 -7.16 -4.27 20.10
N SER A 174 -6.87 -5.42 20.66
CA SER A 174 -5.57 -5.64 21.28
C SER A 174 -4.46 -5.71 20.23
N VAL A 175 -4.73 -6.27 19.05
CA VAL A 175 -3.80 -6.25 17.91
C VAL A 175 -3.57 -4.81 17.44
N PHE A 176 -4.63 -3.99 17.29
CA PHE A 176 -4.48 -2.58 16.91
C PHE A 176 -3.69 -1.77 17.93
N ARG A 177 -3.98 -1.94 19.23
CA ARG A 177 -3.18 -1.29 20.29
C ARG A 177 -1.71 -1.72 20.26
N TYR A 178 -1.45 -2.99 19.97
CA TYR A 178 -0.10 -3.47 19.77
C TYR A 178 0.57 -2.82 18.55
N ALA A 179 -0.13 -2.73 17.42
CA ALA A 179 0.35 -2.06 16.22
C ALA A 179 0.66 -0.57 16.45
N ILE A 180 -0.20 0.14 17.18
CA ILE A 180 0.01 1.55 17.55
C ILE A 180 1.22 1.69 18.48
N ALA A 181 1.34 0.84 19.50
CA ALA A 181 2.46 0.85 20.43
C ALA A 181 3.82 0.54 19.77
N THR A 182 3.80 -0.15 18.62
CA THR A 182 4.98 -0.47 17.81
C THR A 182 5.13 0.45 16.59
N LEU A 183 4.39 1.55 16.51
CA LEU A 183 4.42 2.57 15.44
C LEU A 183 4.11 2.02 14.05
N ARG A 184 3.29 0.96 13.96
CA ARG A 184 2.85 0.33 12.71
C ARG A 184 1.41 0.70 12.32
N ALA A 185 0.67 1.37 13.19
CA ALA A 185 -0.63 1.96 12.93
C ALA A 185 -0.77 3.26 13.72
N GLU A 186 -1.56 4.20 13.21
CA GLU A 186 -1.83 5.48 13.87
C GLU A 186 -3.15 5.46 14.65
N THR A 187 -4.12 4.71 14.16
CA THR A 187 -5.48 4.70 14.70
C THR A 187 -6.04 3.29 14.87
N ASP A 188 -6.92 3.13 15.85
CA ASP A 188 -7.72 1.92 16.04
C ASP A 188 -9.09 2.12 15.34
N PRO A 189 -9.44 1.35 14.31
CA PRO A 189 -10.70 1.51 13.58
C PRO A 189 -11.94 1.31 14.46
N ARG A 190 -11.80 0.70 15.63
CA ARG A 190 -12.91 0.57 16.59
C ARG A 190 -13.26 1.89 17.29
N CYS A 191 -12.33 2.84 17.38
CA CYS A 191 -12.60 4.15 17.98
C CYS A 191 -13.56 4.98 17.12
N SER A 192 -13.55 4.78 15.80
CA SER A 192 -14.51 5.41 14.86
C SER A 192 -15.86 4.69 14.82
N ALA A 193 -15.94 3.46 15.30
CA ALA A 193 -17.15 2.63 15.29
C ALA A 193 -17.93 2.78 16.60
N THR A 194 -18.46 3.96 16.86
CA THR A 194 -19.46 4.21 17.93
C THR A 194 -20.77 3.41 17.71
N VAL A 195 -20.83 2.55 16.71
CA VAL A 195 -22.07 2.00 16.13
C VAL A 195 -22.36 0.55 16.54
N TRP A 196 -21.40 -0.23 17.04
CA TRP A 196 -21.71 -1.59 17.43
C TRP A 196 -21.99 -1.66 18.95
N ARG A 197 -23.28 -1.62 19.31
CA ARG A 197 -23.78 -2.09 20.61
C ARG A 197 -24.40 -3.48 20.40
N PRO A 198 -23.93 -4.54 21.07
CA PRO A 198 -24.64 -5.82 21.05
C PRO A 198 -26.03 -5.62 21.64
N ARG A 199 -27.07 -6.08 20.92
CA ARG A 199 -28.44 -6.16 21.46
C ARG A 199 -28.55 -7.27 22.48
#